data_4cd425104430b65ca05d997daad95b3b
#
_entry.id   4cd425104430b65ca05d997daad95b3b
#
_cell.length_a   1.000
_cell.length_b   1.000
_cell.length_c   1.000
_cell.angle_alpha   90.00
_cell.angle_beta   90.00
_cell.angle_gamma   90.00
#
_symmetry.space_group_name_H-M   'P 1'
#
loop_
_entity.id
_entity.type
_entity.pdbx_description
1 polymer ?
#
loop_
_entity_poly.entity_id
_entity_poly.type
_entity_poly.pdbx_seq_one_letter_code
_entity_poly.pdbx_strand_id
1 'polypeptide(L)'
;MAWFQTCWAFEESKHGLVFREHLTRSGLRSEVEALQASVFAKAWTLPFETPRLMACYGALQEGATYVAYKLQKDKAHCVGDPVLEAIFHLVGRDEAAHGGFYRAMIELELSENRPATIGDLAEVLSNFKMPGDGLIANYRERLRASGAGI
;
A
#
# COMPACT_ATOMS: atom_id res chain seq x y z
N MET A 1 8.20 16.77 6.40
CA MET A 1 7.01 16.17 5.76
C MET A 1 7.07 16.26 4.23
N ALA A 2 7.14 17.44 3.60
CA ALA A 2 7.10 17.59 2.14
C ALA A 2 8.17 16.76 1.38
N TRP A 3 9.41 16.74 1.85
CA TRP A 3 10.47 15.92 1.26
C TRP A 3 10.14 14.42 1.25
N PHE A 4 9.66 13.89 2.37
CA PHE A 4 9.24 12.48 2.45
C PHE A 4 8.10 12.19 1.49
N GLN A 5 7.07 13.04 1.43
CA GLN A 5 5.92 12.85 0.53
C GLN A 5 6.34 12.80 -0.95
N THR A 6 7.36 13.56 -1.34
CA THR A 6 7.88 13.52 -2.70
C THR A 6 8.57 12.18 -2.99
N CYS A 7 9.41 11.70 -2.08
CA CYS A 7 10.08 10.40 -2.22
C CYS A 7 9.07 9.25 -2.21
N TRP A 8 8.13 9.26 -1.26
CA TRP A 8 7.05 8.30 -1.14
C TRP A 8 6.21 8.20 -2.42
N ALA A 9 5.76 9.34 -2.97
CA ALA A 9 4.97 9.35 -4.20
C ALA A 9 5.73 8.78 -5.41
N PHE A 10 7.05 9.01 -5.48
CA PHE A 10 7.90 8.41 -6.49
C PHE A 10 8.00 6.89 -6.33
N GLU A 11 8.20 6.40 -5.11
CA GLU A 11 8.30 4.97 -4.82
C GLU A 11 6.97 4.24 -5.07
N GLU A 12 5.83 4.81 -4.69
CA GLU A 12 4.50 4.28 -5.02
C GLU A 12 4.28 4.17 -6.54
N SER A 13 4.71 5.19 -7.29
CA SER A 13 4.66 5.14 -8.76
C SER A 13 5.54 4.02 -9.32
N LYS A 14 6.73 3.80 -8.76
CA LYS A 14 7.65 2.73 -9.11
C LYS A 14 7.02 1.35 -8.83
N HIS A 15 6.30 1.17 -7.71
CA HIS A 15 5.60 -0.08 -7.39
C HIS A 15 4.59 -0.45 -8.48
N GLY A 16 3.75 0.49 -8.89
CA GLY A 16 2.81 0.28 -9.98
C GLY A 16 3.47 -0.10 -11.30
N LEU A 17 4.58 0.58 -11.63
CA LEU A 17 5.32 0.33 -12.87
C LEU A 17 5.97 -1.05 -12.89
N VAL A 18 6.62 -1.49 -11.81
CA VAL A 18 7.32 -2.77 -11.78
C VAL A 18 6.36 -3.96 -11.85
N PHE A 19 5.19 -3.88 -11.21
CA PHE A 19 4.16 -4.92 -11.33
C PHE A 19 3.56 -4.96 -12.73
N ARG A 20 3.30 -3.80 -13.34
CA ARG A 20 2.83 -3.74 -14.73
C ARG A 20 3.84 -4.38 -15.68
N GLU A 21 5.11 -4.05 -15.54
CA GLU A 21 6.18 -4.57 -16.36
C GLU A 21 6.31 -6.10 -16.22
N HIS A 22 6.22 -6.62 -14.99
CA HIS A 22 6.22 -8.05 -14.74
C HIS A 22 5.03 -8.76 -15.44
N LEU A 23 3.82 -8.23 -15.28
CA LEU A 23 2.62 -8.80 -15.89
C LEU A 23 2.69 -8.85 -17.42
N THR A 24 3.26 -7.82 -18.05
CA THR A 24 3.39 -7.80 -19.52
C THR A 24 4.52 -8.69 -20.02
N ARG A 25 5.67 -8.66 -19.39
CA ARG A 25 6.84 -9.48 -19.81
C ARG A 25 6.66 -10.96 -19.53
N SER A 26 5.93 -11.33 -18.50
CA SER A 26 5.60 -12.73 -18.22
C SER A 26 4.48 -13.28 -19.14
N GLY A 27 3.86 -12.43 -19.97
CA GLY A 27 2.75 -12.82 -20.84
C GLY A 27 1.42 -13.03 -20.11
N LEU A 28 1.36 -12.72 -18.81
CA LEU A 28 0.13 -12.81 -18.00
C LEU A 28 -0.91 -11.74 -18.39
N ARG A 29 -0.46 -10.66 -19.02
CA ARG A 29 -1.31 -9.59 -19.55
C ARG A 29 -0.67 -8.95 -20.78
N SER A 30 -1.47 -8.62 -21.79
CA SER A 30 -1.01 -7.86 -22.94
C SER A 30 -0.75 -6.39 -22.59
N GLU A 31 0.09 -5.72 -23.39
CA GLU A 31 0.33 -4.28 -23.24
C GLU A 31 -0.95 -3.45 -23.38
N VAL A 32 -1.85 -3.86 -24.29
CA VAL A 32 -3.15 -3.20 -24.50
C VAL A 32 -4.02 -3.27 -23.25
N GLU A 33 -4.12 -4.44 -22.60
CA GLU A 33 -4.87 -4.60 -21.36
C GLU A 33 -4.24 -3.80 -20.21
N ALA A 34 -2.90 -3.74 -20.12
CA ALA A 34 -2.20 -2.93 -19.12
C ALA A 34 -2.44 -1.43 -19.34
N LEU A 35 -2.42 -0.97 -20.59
CA LEU A 35 -2.72 0.42 -20.95
C LEU A 35 -4.18 0.77 -20.63
N GLN A 36 -5.14 -0.07 -21.03
CA GLN A 36 -6.55 0.12 -20.73
C GLN A 36 -6.80 0.22 -19.22
N ALA A 37 -6.20 -0.65 -18.42
CA ALA A 37 -6.30 -0.60 -16.96
C ALA A 37 -5.77 0.72 -16.40
N SER A 38 -4.70 1.28 -16.97
CA SER A 38 -4.14 2.58 -16.55
C SER A 38 -5.05 3.76 -16.91
N VAL A 39 -5.64 3.75 -18.12
CA VAL A 39 -6.52 4.82 -18.62
C VAL A 39 -7.83 4.87 -17.85
N PHE A 40 -8.37 3.71 -17.46
CA PHE A 40 -9.64 3.61 -16.72
C PHE A 40 -9.46 3.49 -15.22
N ALA A 41 -8.25 3.74 -14.70
CA ALA A 41 -8.01 3.76 -13.26
C ALA A 41 -8.84 4.87 -12.60
N LYS A 42 -9.56 4.50 -11.55
CA LYS A 42 -10.29 5.48 -10.74
C LYS A 42 -9.32 6.21 -9.83
N ALA A 43 -9.52 7.52 -9.68
CA ALA A 43 -8.78 8.28 -8.69
C ALA A 43 -9.20 7.82 -7.28
N TRP A 44 -8.22 7.61 -6.43
CA TRP A 44 -8.47 7.40 -5.01
C TRP A 44 -8.49 8.76 -4.31
N THR A 45 -9.48 8.96 -3.44
CA THR A 45 -9.58 10.17 -2.63
C THR A 45 -9.19 9.81 -1.20
N LEU A 46 -8.23 10.55 -0.66
CA LEU A 46 -7.81 10.40 0.72
C LEU A 46 -9.01 10.68 1.65
N PRO A 47 -9.36 9.74 2.56
CA PRO A 47 -10.52 9.92 3.43
C PRO A 47 -10.26 10.84 4.64
N PHE A 48 -9.02 11.30 4.84
CA PHE A 48 -8.60 12.07 6.02
C PHE A 48 -7.94 13.38 5.61
N GLU A 49 -8.39 14.49 6.21
CA GLU A 49 -8.03 15.84 5.76
C GLU A 49 -6.86 16.47 6.54
N THR A 50 -6.56 15.96 7.75
CA THR A 50 -5.49 16.56 8.56
C THR A 50 -4.17 15.80 8.45
N PRO A 51 -3.00 16.47 8.56
CA PRO A 51 -1.71 15.79 8.52
C PRO A 51 -1.55 14.69 9.55
N ARG A 52 -2.13 14.84 10.76
CA ARG A 52 -2.05 13.84 11.82
C ARG A 52 -2.93 12.62 11.52
N LEU A 53 -4.17 12.82 11.09
CA LEU A 53 -5.03 11.73 10.60
C LEU A 53 -4.37 10.99 9.43
N MET A 54 -3.74 11.73 8.51
CA MET A 54 -2.99 11.14 7.41
C MET A 54 -1.81 10.29 7.88
N ALA A 55 -1.06 10.74 8.90
CA ALA A 55 0.03 9.96 9.46
C ALA A 55 -0.49 8.68 10.13
N CYS A 56 -1.60 8.75 10.86
CA CYS A 56 -2.25 7.59 11.48
C CYS A 56 -2.71 6.58 10.40
N TYR A 57 -3.33 7.07 9.33
CA TYR A 57 -3.77 6.23 8.21
C TYR A 57 -2.57 5.57 7.51
N GLY A 58 -1.55 6.35 7.15
CA GLY A 58 -0.34 5.85 6.48
C GLY A 58 0.35 4.77 7.29
N ALA A 59 0.48 4.92 8.60
CA ALA A 59 1.11 3.89 9.43
C ALA A 59 0.37 2.53 9.37
N LEU A 60 -0.96 2.54 9.31
CA LEU A 60 -1.77 1.33 9.19
C LEU A 60 -1.73 0.77 7.77
N GLN A 61 -1.88 1.62 6.77
CA GLN A 61 -1.91 1.23 5.35
C GLN A 61 -0.57 0.62 4.93
N GLU A 62 0.56 1.27 5.21
CA GLU A 62 1.89 0.75 4.87
C GLU A 62 2.20 -0.55 5.61
N GLY A 63 1.80 -0.64 6.89
CA GLY A 63 1.93 -1.87 7.67
C GLY A 63 1.13 -3.03 7.08
N ALA A 64 -0.12 -2.80 6.67
CA ALA A 64 -0.97 -3.80 6.03
C ALA A 64 -0.42 -4.21 4.65
N THR A 65 0.07 -3.25 3.86
CA THR A 65 0.68 -3.51 2.54
C THR A 65 1.96 -4.31 2.69
N TYR A 66 2.82 -3.98 3.66
CA TYR A 66 4.02 -4.77 3.96
C TYR A 66 3.69 -6.24 4.24
N VAL A 67 2.69 -6.50 5.11
CA VAL A 67 2.26 -7.88 5.42
C VAL A 67 1.74 -8.58 4.17
N ALA A 68 0.91 -7.90 3.38
CA ALA A 68 0.38 -8.44 2.13
C ALA A 68 1.51 -8.80 1.14
N TYR A 69 2.49 -7.93 0.95
CA TYR A 69 3.62 -8.18 0.06
C TYR A 69 4.51 -9.32 0.55
N LYS A 70 4.71 -9.44 1.86
CA LYS A 70 5.43 -10.59 2.43
C LYS A 70 4.73 -11.91 2.09
N LEU A 71 3.42 -11.99 2.26
CA LEU A 71 2.63 -13.17 1.91
C LEU A 71 2.67 -13.47 0.41
N GLN A 72 2.59 -12.45 -0.44
CA GLN A 72 2.67 -12.64 -1.89
C GLN A 72 4.08 -13.05 -2.34
N LYS A 73 5.14 -12.56 -1.68
CA LYS A 73 6.51 -13.02 -1.91
C LYS A 73 6.64 -14.52 -1.67
N ASP A 74 6.11 -15.00 -0.54
CA ASP A 74 6.18 -16.43 -0.20
C ASP A 74 5.40 -17.28 -1.22
N LYS A 75 4.28 -16.78 -1.74
CA LYS A 75 3.54 -17.43 -2.83
C LYS A 75 4.30 -17.43 -4.15
N ALA A 76 4.92 -16.31 -4.53
CA ALA A 76 5.74 -16.22 -5.74
C ALA A 76 6.89 -17.25 -5.68
N HIS A 77 7.50 -17.42 -4.52
CA HIS A 77 8.48 -18.49 -4.27
C HIS A 77 7.87 -19.89 -4.50
N CYS A 78 6.71 -20.17 -3.93
CA CYS A 78 6.06 -21.48 -4.05
C CYS A 78 5.66 -21.84 -5.49
N VAL A 79 5.30 -20.84 -6.31
CA VAL A 79 4.96 -21.08 -7.73
C VAL A 79 6.17 -21.05 -8.68
N GLY A 80 7.37 -20.77 -8.14
CA GLY A 80 8.61 -20.77 -8.91
C GLY A 80 8.79 -19.52 -9.78
N ASP A 81 8.26 -18.38 -9.38
CA ASP A 81 8.48 -17.08 -10.05
C ASP A 81 9.50 -16.22 -9.26
N PRO A 82 10.81 -16.40 -9.53
CA PRO A 82 11.85 -15.69 -8.78
C PRO A 82 11.86 -14.18 -9.07
N VAL A 83 11.35 -13.75 -10.22
CA VAL A 83 11.25 -12.32 -10.56
C VAL A 83 10.18 -11.66 -9.72
N LEU A 84 8.99 -12.26 -9.64
CA LEU A 84 7.90 -11.76 -8.81
C LEU A 84 8.26 -11.80 -7.32
N GLU A 85 8.96 -12.85 -6.87
CA GLU A 85 9.50 -12.94 -5.50
C GLU A 85 10.43 -11.76 -5.19
N ALA A 86 11.37 -11.45 -6.09
CA ALA A 86 12.28 -10.33 -5.95
C ALA A 86 11.56 -8.98 -5.94
N ILE A 87 10.55 -8.80 -6.80
CA ILE A 87 9.71 -7.60 -6.82
C ILE A 87 9.04 -7.41 -5.46
N PHE A 88 8.32 -8.41 -4.95
CA PHE A 88 7.65 -8.30 -3.65
C PHE A 88 8.63 -8.08 -2.49
N HIS A 89 9.83 -8.63 -2.58
CA HIS A 89 10.87 -8.36 -1.59
C HIS A 89 11.29 -6.88 -1.58
N LEU A 90 11.54 -6.31 -2.75
CA LEU A 90 12.00 -4.92 -2.89
C LEU A 90 10.91 -3.92 -2.52
N VAL A 91 9.70 -4.06 -3.07
CA VAL A 91 8.60 -3.15 -2.74
C VAL A 91 8.20 -3.29 -1.26
N GLY A 92 8.23 -4.48 -0.69
CA GLY A 92 7.97 -4.68 0.74
C GLY A 92 8.98 -3.97 1.66
N ARG A 93 10.23 -3.80 1.23
CA ARG A 93 11.22 -2.99 1.96
C ARG A 93 10.86 -1.50 1.96
N ASP A 94 10.37 -1.00 0.83
CA ASP A 94 9.91 0.39 0.73
C ASP A 94 8.73 0.61 1.68
N GLU A 95 7.72 -0.27 1.69
CA GLU A 95 6.57 -0.20 2.62
C GLU A 95 6.99 -0.24 4.10
N ALA A 96 7.99 -1.07 4.43
CA ALA A 96 8.52 -1.10 5.79
C ALA A 96 9.18 0.23 6.20
N ALA A 97 9.88 0.89 5.27
CA ALA A 97 10.47 2.20 5.49
C ALA A 97 9.41 3.30 5.61
N HIS A 98 8.40 3.29 4.73
CA HIS A 98 7.25 4.20 4.78
C HIS A 98 6.50 4.07 6.11
N GLY A 99 6.15 2.86 6.51
CA GLY A 99 5.50 2.59 7.80
C GLY A 99 6.36 3.03 8.99
N GLY A 100 7.69 2.89 8.90
CA GLY A 100 8.64 3.40 9.89
C GLY A 100 8.56 4.91 10.05
N PHE A 101 8.52 5.63 8.93
CA PHE A 101 8.38 7.08 8.93
C PHE A 101 7.05 7.53 9.57
N TYR A 102 5.93 6.96 9.15
CA TYR A 102 4.63 7.32 9.69
C TYR A 102 4.52 7.00 11.20
N ARG A 103 5.09 5.89 11.66
CA ARG A 103 5.16 5.58 13.10
C ARG A 103 5.96 6.62 13.87
N ALA A 104 7.11 7.05 13.37
CA ALA A 104 7.90 8.11 14.01
C ALA A 104 7.12 9.44 14.07
N MET A 105 6.33 9.76 13.05
CA MET A 105 5.43 10.92 13.08
C MET A 105 4.37 10.79 14.18
N ILE A 106 3.75 9.61 14.33
CA ILE A 106 2.76 9.37 15.40
C ILE A 106 3.42 9.48 16.78
N GLU A 107 4.63 8.96 16.96
CA GLU A 107 5.37 9.08 18.22
C GLU A 107 5.62 10.54 18.59
N LEU A 108 5.99 11.38 17.62
CA LEU A 108 6.15 12.82 17.80
C LEU A 108 4.81 13.47 18.20
N GLU A 109 3.74 13.22 17.47
CA GLU A 109 2.41 13.75 17.77
C GLU A 109 1.90 13.30 19.14
N LEU A 110 2.18 12.07 19.56
CA LEU A 110 1.86 11.58 20.91
C LEU A 110 2.64 12.32 22.01
N SER A 111 3.84 12.77 21.72
CA SER A 111 4.63 13.58 22.67
C SER A 111 4.12 15.01 22.78
N GLU A 112 3.57 15.57 21.70
CA GLU A 112 3.06 16.95 21.66
C GLU A 112 1.61 17.06 22.11
N ASN A 113 0.72 16.17 21.64
CA ASN A 113 -0.72 16.19 21.99
C ASN A 113 -1.31 14.77 22.03
N ARG A 114 -0.99 14.04 23.09
CA ARG A 114 -1.42 12.66 23.29
C ARG A 114 -2.93 12.43 23.18
N PRO A 115 -3.81 13.23 23.84
CA PRO A 115 -5.25 12.99 23.76
C PRO A 115 -5.81 13.10 22.34
N ALA A 116 -5.40 14.12 21.61
CA ALA A 116 -5.86 14.31 20.23
C ALA A 116 -5.32 13.22 19.30
N THR A 117 -4.06 12.81 19.45
CA THR A 117 -3.46 11.74 18.64
C THR A 117 -4.13 10.39 18.88
N ILE A 118 -4.49 10.07 20.13
CA ILE A 118 -5.26 8.86 20.46
C ILE A 118 -6.66 8.93 19.84
N GLY A 119 -7.32 10.08 19.86
CA GLY A 119 -8.60 10.29 19.19
C GLY A 119 -8.53 10.02 17.69
N ASP A 120 -7.53 10.58 17.02
CA ASP A 120 -7.29 10.40 15.59
C ASP A 120 -6.95 8.94 15.24
N LEU A 121 -6.14 8.27 16.05
CA LEU A 121 -5.88 6.82 15.87
C LEU A 121 -7.16 6.00 16.00
N ALA A 122 -8.02 6.29 16.96
CA ALA A 122 -9.29 5.60 17.14
C ALA A 122 -10.24 5.86 15.96
N GLU A 123 -10.29 7.09 15.46
CA GLU A 123 -11.07 7.46 14.27
C GLU A 123 -10.59 6.68 13.04
N VAL A 124 -9.29 6.68 12.79
CA VAL A 124 -8.72 5.97 11.64
C VAL A 124 -8.95 4.47 11.75
N LEU A 125 -8.71 3.86 12.90
CA LEU A 125 -8.95 2.42 13.12
C LEU A 125 -10.41 2.03 12.88
N SER A 126 -11.35 2.87 13.31
CA SER A 126 -12.78 2.61 13.16
C SER A 126 -13.26 2.72 11.71
N ASN A 127 -12.57 3.51 10.89
CA ASN A 127 -12.94 3.82 9.51
C ASN A 127 -11.95 3.28 8.47
N PHE A 128 -10.98 2.48 8.91
CA PHE A 128 -9.88 2.02 8.05
C PHE A 128 -10.38 1.23 6.85
N LYS A 129 -9.93 1.62 5.68
CA LYS A 129 -10.13 0.90 4.43
C LYS A 129 -8.85 0.99 3.60
N MET A 130 -8.45 -0.12 3.03
CA MET A 130 -7.38 -0.12 2.03
C MET A 130 -7.83 0.61 0.76
N PRO A 131 -6.93 1.29 0.04
CA PRO A 131 -7.28 2.01 -1.21
C PRO A 131 -8.01 1.13 -2.22
N GLY A 132 -7.68 -0.15 -2.28
CA GLY A 132 -8.33 -1.12 -3.17
C GLY A 132 -9.82 -1.37 -2.88
N ASP A 133 -10.30 -1.12 -1.67
CA ASP A 133 -11.69 -1.45 -1.27
C ASP A 133 -12.76 -0.65 -2.04
N GLY A 134 -12.42 0.51 -2.59
CA GLY A 134 -13.32 1.31 -3.44
C GLY A 134 -12.96 1.30 -4.92
N LEU A 135 -11.77 0.83 -5.28
CA LEU A 135 -11.21 0.92 -6.63
C LEU A 135 -11.32 -0.40 -7.41
N ILE A 136 -11.25 -1.52 -6.72
CA ILE A 136 -11.19 -2.86 -7.32
C ILE A 136 -12.51 -3.58 -7.06
N ALA A 137 -13.17 -4.02 -8.12
CA ALA A 137 -14.38 -4.84 -8.01
C ALA A 137 -14.08 -6.14 -7.24
N ASN A 138 -14.94 -6.45 -6.27
CA ASN A 138 -14.81 -7.65 -5.43
C ASN A 138 -13.49 -7.71 -4.63
N TYR A 139 -12.94 -6.55 -4.26
CA TYR A 139 -11.65 -6.44 -3.58
C TYR A 139 -11.51 -7.38 -2.39
N ARG A 140 -12.47 -7.36 -1.47
CA ARG A 140 -12.45 -8.21 -0.25
C ARG A 140 -12.48 -9.70 -0.56
N GLU A 141 -13.23 -10.10 -1.58
CA GLU A 141 -13.31 -11.48 -2.01
C GLU A 141 -11.98 -11.94 -2.64
N ARG A 142 -11.40 -11.11 -3.50
CA ARG A 142 -10.07 -11.32 -4.09
C ARG A 142 -8.98 -11.37 -3.02
N LEU A 143 -9.04 -10.50 -2.03
CA LEU A 143 -8.09 -10.47 -0.92
C LEU A 143 -8.16 -11.77 -0.10
N ARG A 144 -9.36 -12.25 0.24
CA ARG A 144 -9.54 -13.53 0.93
C ARG A 144 -9.02 -14.71 0.08
N ALA A 145 -9.35 -14.74 -1.20
CA ALA A 145 -8.88 -15.79 -2.12
C ALA A 145 -7.35 -15.78 -2.27
N SER A 146 -6.72 -14.61 -2.17
CA SER A 146 -5.26 -14.49 -2.19
C SER A 146 -4.60 -14.94 -0.87
N GLY A 147 -5.36 -15.23 0.19
CA GLY A 147 -4.85 -15.56 1.51
C GLY A 147 -4.16 -14.40 2.23
N ALA A 148 -4.29 -13.18 1.71
CA ALA A 148 -3.81 -11.95 2.33
C ALA A 148 -4.91 -11.27 3.18
N GLY A 149 -6.01 -11.97 3.45
CA GLY A 149 -7.07 -11.48 4.32
C GLY A 149 -6.60 -11.47 5.77
N ILE A 150 -6.70 -10.30 6.41
CA ILE A 150 -6.61 -10.10 7.84
C ILE A 150 -7.99 -10.38 8.45
#